data_59a46dfda52f9b04c128fa286aed80ee
#
_entry.id   59a46dfda52f9b04c128fa286aed80ee
#
_cell.length_a   1.000
_cell.length_b   1.000
_cell.length_c   1.000
_cell.angle_alpha   90.00
_cell.angle_beta   90.00
_cell.angle_gamma   90.00
#
_symmetry.space_group_name_H-M   'P 1'
#
loop_
_entity.id
_entity.type
_entity.pdbx_description
1 polymer ?
#
loop_
_entity_poly.entity_id
_entity_poly.type
_entity_poly.pdbx_seq_one_letter_code
_entity_poly.pdbx_strand_id
1 'polypeptide(L)'
;MNMSAPKTREESISEFVERTKHLQREHPEVDFRKTVIEPTMNLTFDIREHVEEGQRKKHEDLITLMLQNTGDLMKAERYLWEARDCLKAHPDILRQFDDIYINKRPVSVMLSELHECMSQGIQQQK
;
A
#
# COMPACT_ATOMS: atom_id res chain seq x y z
N MET A 1 5.55 -27.15 10.47
CA MET A 1 5.39 -26.56 10.15
C MET A 1 5.54 -25.56 10.38
N ASN A 2 5.81 -25.12 10.22
CA ASN A 2 6.05 -24.12 10.48
C ASN A 2 5.23 -23.17 10.31
N MET A 3 4.53 -23.01 11.00
CA MET A 3 3.78 -21.92 10.99
C MET A 3 4.56 -20.83 11.39
N SER A 4 5.03 -20.13 10.55
CA SER A 4 5.78 -18.98 10.89
C SER A 4 4.91 -17.96 11.55
N ALA A 5 5.43 -17.26 12.48
CA ALA A 5 4.78 -16.09 13.05
C ALA A 5 4.59 -15.04 11.95
N PRO A 6 3.55 -14.19 12.06
CA PRO A 6 3.40 -13.08 11.12
C PRO A 6 4.65 -12.21 11.11
N LYS A 7 4.99 -11.68 9.95
CA LYS A 7 6.13 -10.80 9.82
C LYS A 7 5.94 -9.53 10.65
N THR A 8 7.01 -9.08 11.26
CA THR A 8 6.99 -7.80 11.96
C THR A 8 6.94 -6.67 10.93
N ARG A 9 6.62 -5.48 11.43
CA ARG A 9 6.62 -4.28 10.60
C ARG A 9 7.98 -4.08 9.93
N GLU A 10 9.05 -4.22 10.72
CA GLU A 10 10.42 -4.06 10.26
C GLU A 10 10.79 -5.07 9.18
N GLU A 11 10.42 -6.32 9.37
CA GLU A 11 10.67 -7.38 8.40
C GLU A 11 9.94 -7.12 7.08
N SER A 12 8.70 -6.66 7.16
CA SER A 12 7.91 -6.34 5.97
C SER A 12 8.51 -5.18 5.20
N ILE A 13 8.97 -4.14 5.91
CA ILE A 13 9.62 -3.00 5.30
C ILE A 13 10.90 -3.44 4.58
N SER A 14 11.73 -4.25 5.25
CA SER A 14 12.98 -4.73 4.66
C SER A 14 12.74 -5.57 3.40
N GLU A 15 11.75 -6.45 3.45
CA GLU A 15 11.40 -7.27 2.32
C GLU A 15 10.92 -6.43 1.13
N PHE A 16 10.09 -5.43 1.41
CA PHE A 16 9.57 -4.54 0.38
C PHE A 16 10.70 -3.74 -0.26
N VAL A 17 11.62 -3.21 0.56
CA VAL A 17 12.79 -2.49 0.06
C VAL A 17 13.61 -3.38 -0.87
N GLU A 18 13.82 -4.63 -0.47
CA GLU A 18 14.61 -5.56 -1.27
C GLU A 18 13.96 -5.83 -2.62
N ARG A 19 12.66 -6.05 -2.64
CA ARG A 19 11.94 -6.36 -3.87
C ARG A 19 11.83 -5.18 -4.82
N THR A 20 12.01 -3.96 -4.33
CA THR A 20 11.85 -2.75 -5.14
C THR A 20 13.17 -2.02 -5.37
N LYS A 21 14.29 -2.69 -5.16
CA LYS A 21 15.62 -2.11 -5.37
C LYS A 21 15.81 -1.51 -6.75
N HIS A 22 15.27 -2.16 -7.77
CA HIS A 22 15.42 -1.68 -9.15
C HIS A 22 14.76 -0.33 -9.34
N LEU A 23 13.61 -0.09 -8.70
CA LEU A 23 12.94 1.20 -8.78
C LEU A 23 13.76 2.29 -8.08
N GLN A 24 14.38 1.95 -6.95
CA GLN A 24 15.24 2.88 -6.25
C GLN A 24 16.45 3.27 -7.13
N ARG A 25 16.98 2.33 -7.88
CA ARG A 25 18.09 2.61 -8.79
C ARG A 25 17.67 3.49 -9.97
N GLU A 26 16.44 3.30 -10.45
CA GLU A 26 15.91 4.12 -11.54
C GLU A 26 15.58 5.54 -11.10
N HIS A 27 15.29 5.72 -9.81
CA HIS A 27 14.90 7.01 -9.26
C HIS A 27 15.74 7.35 -8.02
N PRO A 28 17.06 7.56 -8.19
CA PRO A 28 17.94 7.76 -7.04
C PRO A 28 17.66 9.03 -6.24
N GLU A 29 16.93 9.98 -6.83
CA GLU A 29 16.56 11.21 -6.16
C GLU A 29 15.43 11.02 -5.15
N VAL A 30 14.76 9.87 -5.17
CA VAL A 30 13.62 9.59 -4.28
C VAL A 30 14.05 8.59 -3.21
N ASP A 31 13.82 8.94 -1.95
CA ASP A 31 14.04 8.00 -0.86
C ASP A 31 12.77 7.18 -0.68
N PHE A 32 12.64 6.11 -1.44
CA PHE A 32 11.44 5.27 -1.42
C PHE A 32 11.16 4.70 -0.05
N ARG A 33 12.19 4.32 0.68
CA ARG A 33 11.99 3.75 2.00
C ARG A 33 11.27 4.74 2.92
N LYS A 34 11.76 5.98 3.00
CA LYS A 34 11.21 6.97 3.91
C LYS A 34 9.91 7.59 3.43
N THR A 35 9.79 7.84 2.13
CA THR A 35 8.66 8.59 1.61
C THR A 35 7.49 7.72 1.19
N VAL A 36 7.74 6.46 0.87
CA VAL A 36 6.71 5.57 0.34
C VAL A 36 6.56 4.30 1.17
N ILE A 37 7.64 3.55 1.33
CA ILE A 37 7.56 2.19 1.88
C ILE A 37 7.19 2.22 3.36
N GLU A 38 7.90 2.99 4.18
CA GLU A 38 7.61 3.06 5.62
C GLU A 38 6.20 3.59 5.89
N PRO A 39 5.78 4.72 5.29
CA PRO A 39 4.41 5.18 5.51
C PRO A 39 3.35 4.18 5.08
N THR A 40 3.55 3.51 3.95
CA THR A 40 2.60 2.54 3.45
C THR A 40 2.52 1.31 4.35
N MET A 41 3.66 0.81 4.80
CA MET A 41 3.69 -0.34 5.69
C MET A 41 3.10 0.01 7.05
N ASN A 42 3.40 1.20 7.58
CA ASN A 42 2.81 1.65 8.83
C ASN A 42 1.29 1.72 8.73
N LEU A 43 0.78 2.27 7.64
CA LEU A 43 -0.66 2.32 7.41
C LEU A 43 -1.25 0.91 7.34
N THR A 44 -0.61 0.01 6.61
CA THR A 44 -1.08 -1.37 6.47
C THR A 44 -1.16 -2.07 7.82
N PHE A 45 -0.13 -1.93 8.64
CA PHE A 45 -0.11 -2.57 9.96
C PHE A 45 -1.13 -1.96 10.90
N ASP A 46 -1.30 -0.64 10.88
CA ASP A 46 -2.31 0.01 11.71
C ASP A 46 -3.72 -0.42 11.32
N ILE A 47 -3.98 -0.57 10.03
CA ILE A 47 -5.26 -1.08 9.56
C ILE A 47 -5.50 -2.50 10.08
N ARG A 48 -4.50 -3.36 9.98
CA ARG A 48 -4.62 -4.73 10.45
C ARG A 48 -4.86 -4.82 11.95
N GLU A 49 -4.25 -3.92 12.71
CA GLU A 49 -4.37 -3.96 14.17
C GLU A 49 -5.67 -3.35 14.69
N HIS A 50 -6.21 -2.36 14.01
CA HIS A 50 -7.29 -1.56 14.56
C HIS A 50 -8.60 -1.59 13.79
N VAL A 51 -8.56 -1.86 12.50
CA VAL A 51 -9.76 -1.85 11.68
C VAL A 51 -10.42 -3.24 11.71
N GLU A 52 -11.74 -3.25 11.88
CA GLU A 52 -12.52 -4.47 11.89
C GLU A 52 -12.31 -5.27 10.61
N GLU A 53 -12.30 -6.59 10.73
CA GLU A 53 -11.98 -7.48 9.62
C GLU A 53 -12.80 -7.25 8.36
N GLY A 54 -14.11 -7.07 8.50
CA GLY A 54 -14.99 -6.85 7.34
C GLY A 54 -14.64 -5.57 6.59
N GLN A 55 -14.41 -4.49 7.33
CA GLN A 55 -14.02 -3.21 6.74
C GLN A 55 -12.61 -3.28 6.18
N ARG A 56 -11.72 -3.98 6.87
CA ARG A 56 -10.34 -4.15 6.41
C ARG A 56 -10.30 -4.86 5.07
N LYS A 57 -11.03 -5.95 4.94
CA LYS A 57 -11.05 -6.72 3.70
C LYS A 57 -11.62 -5.89 2.56
N LYS A 58 -12.70 -5.18 2.82
CA LYS A 58 -13.31 -4.31 1.82
C LYS A 58 -12.33 -3.23 1.38
N HIS A 59 -11.62 -2.63 2.33
CA HIS A 59 -10.62 -1.62 2.03
C HIS A 59 -9.51 -2.19 1.15
N GLU A 60 -8.98 -3.36 1.50
CA GLU A 60 -7.91 -4.00 0.74
C GLU A 60 -8.35 -4.30 -0.69
N ASP A 61 -9.56 -4.81 -0.86
CA ASP A 61 -10.10 -5.10 -2.19
C ASP A 61 -10.25 -3.82 -3.03
N LEU A 62 -10.72 -2.74 -2.41
CA LEU A 62 -10.88 -1.46 -3.11
C LEU A 62 -9.55 -0.84 -3.51
N ILE A 63 -8.54 -0.94 -2.66
CA ILE A 63 -7.20 -0.46 -3.00
C ILE A 63 -6.64 -1.26 -4.18
N THR A 64 -6.82 -2.58 -4.16
CA THR A 64 -6.38 -3.42 -5.26
C THR A 64 -7.07 -3.02 -6.57
N LEU A 65 -8.38 -2.82 -6.53
CA LEU A 65 -9.13 -2.37 -7.71
C LEU A 65 -8.66 -1.01 -8.21
N MET A 66 -8.40 -0.09 -7.29
CA MET A 66 -7.89 1.23 -7.64
C MET A 66 -6.56 1.12 -8.38
N LEU A 67 -5.63 0.33 -7.83
CA LEU A 67 -4.30 0.18 -8.42
C LEU A 67 -4.35 -0.55 -9.77
N GLN A 68 -5.32 -1.41 -9.97
CA GLN A 68 -5.51 -2.11 -11.24
C GLN A 68 -6.18 -1.26 -12.32
N ASN A 69 -6.72 -0.10 -11.93
CA ASN A 69 -7.47 0.76 -12.85
C ASN A 69 -6.88 2.16 -12.95
N THR A 70 -5.57 2.30 -12.82
CA THR A 70 -4.91 3.60 -12.88
C THR A 70 -5.04 4.28 -14.25
N GLY A 71 -5.34 3.51 -15.30
CA GLY A 71 -5.59 4.07 -16.61
C GLY A 71 -6.97 4.69 -16.79
N ASP A 72 -7.89 4.44 -15.84
CA ASP A 72 -9.23 5.01 -15.84
C ASP A 72 -9.38 5.85 -14.58
N LEU A 73 -9.09 7.14 -14.70
CA LEU A 73 -9.05 8.04 -13.55
C LEU A 73 -10.36 8.12 -12.79
N MET A 74 -11.49 8.11 -13.49
CA MET A 74 -12.78 8.19 -12.83
C MET A 74 -13.04 6.96 -11.96
N LYS A 75 -12.71 5.80 -12.49
CA LYS A 75 -12.89 4.55 -11.78
C LYS A 75 -11.95 4.45 -10.59
N ALA A 76 -10.68 4.76 -10.82
CA ALA A 76 -9.67 4.74 -9.76
C ALA A 76 -10.04 5.70 -8.63
N GLU A 77 -10.52 6.90 -8.98
CA GLU A 77 -10.94 7.90 -8.03
C GLU A 77 -12.10 7.40 -7.17
N ARG A 78 -13.06 6.72 -7.79
CA ARG A 78 -14.20 6.18 -7.05
C ARG A 78 -13.74 5.11 -6.06
N TYR A 79 -12.88 4.20 -6.48
CA TYR A 79 -12.35 3.18 -5.58
C TYR A 79 -11.57 3.80 -4.44
N LEU A 80 -10.81 4.85 -4.72
CA LEU A 80 -10.04 5.57 -3.71
C LEU A 80 -10.94 6.12 -2.61
N TRP A 81 -12.01 6.82 -2.98
CA TRP A 81 -12.92 7.41 -2.01
C TRP A 81 -13.70 6.36 -1.24
N GLU A 82 -14.07 5.26 -1.87
CA GLU A 82 -14.72 4.16 -1.17
C GLU A 82 -13.77 3.48 -0.18
N ALA A 83 -12.52 3.31 -0.56
CA ALA A 83 -11.50 2.74 0.32
C ALA A 83 -11.27 3.65 1.53
N ARG A 84 -11.22 4.95 1.30
CA ARG A 84 -11.08 5.95 2.35
C ARG A 84 -12.24 5.85 3.35
N ASP A 85 -13.43 5.67 2.82
CA ASP A 85 -14.65 5.58 3.64
C ASP A 85 -14.59 4.43 4.63
N CYS A 86 -13.92 3.34 4.29
CA CYS A 86 -13.75 2.20 5.18
C CYS A 86 -12.95 2.55 6.44
N LEU A 87 -12.20 3.64 6.42
CA LEU A 87 -11.32 4.04 7.52
C LEU A 87 -11.88 5.20 8.35
N LYS A 88 -13.07 5.69 8.04
CA LYS A 88 -13.56 6.91 8.67
C LYS A 88 -13.82 6.79 10.18
N ALA A 89 -13.96 5.57 10.69
CA ALA A 89 -14.11 5.36 12.13
C ALA A 89 -12.78 5.49 12.89
N HIS A 90 -11.65 5.61 12.17
CA HIS A 90 -10.33 5.67 12.75
C HIS A 90 -9.60 6.92 12.25
N PRO A 91 -9.79 8.08 12.90
CA PRO A 91 -9.25 9.35 12.38
C PRO A 91 -7.74 9.37 12.15
N ASP A 92 -6.97 8.72 13.02
CA ASP A 92 -5.51 8.69 12.87
C ASP A 92 -5.08 7.88 11.66
N ILE A 93 -5.76 6.77 11.42
CA ILE A 93 -5.49 5.91 10.25
C ILE A 93 -5.95 6.65 8.99
N LEU A 94 -7.10 7.29 9.05
CA LEU A 94 -7.61 8.08 7.93
C LEU A 94 -6.63 9.18 7.53
N ARG A 95 -6.01 9.84 8.52
CA ARG A 95 -5.01 10.87 8.26
C ARG A 95 -3.80 10.30 7.54
N GLN A 96 -3.33 9.13 7.95
CA GLN A 96 -2.22 8.45 7.27
C GLN A 96 -2.59 8.14 5.82
N PHE A 97 -3.80 7.65 5.60
CA PHE A 97 -4.30 7.37 4.26
C PHE A 97 -4.31 8.63 3.39
N ASP A 98 -4.84 9.71 3.93
CA ASP A 98 -4.91 10.97 3.20
C ASP A 98 -3.52 11.50 2.86
N ASP A 99 -2.56 11.36 3.78
CA ASP A 99 -1.20 11.81 3.52
C ASP A 99 -0.56 11.06 2.35
N ILE A 100 -0.86 9.78 2.23
CA ILE A 100 -0.26 8.95 1.18
C ILE A 100 -1.00 9.06 -0.14
N TYR A 101 -2.33 8.91 -0.11
CA TYR A 101 -3.12 8.76 -1.34
C TYR A 101 -3.74 10.04 -1.84
N ILE A 102 -4.03 10.99 -0.97
CA ILE A 102 -4.71 12.22 -1.35
C ILE A 102 -3.71 13.37 -1.51
N ASN A 103 -2.90 13.60 -0.49
CA ASN A 103 -2.00 14.76 -0.47
C ASN A 103 -0.74 14.57 -1.31
N LYS A 104 -0.34 13.33 -1.53
CA LYS A 104 0.86 13.01 -2.30
C LYS A 104 0.51 12.18 -3.54
N ARG A 105 -0.42 12.68 -4.34
CA ARG A 105 -0.88 11.97 -5.53
C ARG A 105 0.21 11.53 -6.50
N PRO A 106 1.25 12.33 -6.76
CA PRO A 106 2.35 11.85 -7.60
C PRO A 106 3.02 10.59 -7.05
N VAL A 107 3.02 10.44 -5.72
CA VAL A 107 3.58 9.25 -5.08
C VAL A 107 2.69 8.03 -5.31
N SER A 108 1.38 8.23 -5.46
CA SER A 108 0.47 7.09 -5.66
C SER A 108 0.71 6.39 -7.00
N VAL A 109 1.26 7.10 -8.00
CA VAL A 109 1.66 6.47 -9.26
C VAL A 109 2.81 5.50 -8.99
N MET A 110 3.77 5.92 -8.17
CA MET A 110 4.88 5.05 -7.78
C MET A 110 4.40 3.86 -6.95
N LEU A 111 3.38 4.08 -6.10
CA LEU A 111 2.79 2.99 -5.34
C LEU A 111 2.18 1.94 -6.25
N SER A 112 1.59 2.37 -7.36
CA SER A 112 1.05 1.44 -8.35
C SER A 112 2.15 0.56 -8.94
N GLU A 113 3.28 1.15 -9.29
CA GLU A 113 4.43 0.41 -9.80
C GLU A 113 4.98 -0.56 -8.76
N LEU A 114 5.07 -0.12 -7.50
CA LEU A 114 5.55 -0.97 -6.42
C LEU A 114 4.61 -2.15 -6.18
N HIS A 115 3.31 -1.89 -6.22
CA HIS A 115 2.31 -2.94 -6.07
C HIS A 115 2.44 -3.98 -7.18
N GLU A 116 2.62 -3.51 -8.40
CA GLU A 116 2.79 -4.38 -9.55
C GLU A 116 4.04 -5.25 -9.42
N CYS A 117 5.14 -4.67 -8.96
CA CYS A 117 6.37 -5.42 -8.72
C CYS A 117 6.17 -6.52 -7.68
N MET A 118 5.45 -6.22 -6.62
CA MET A 118 5.16 -7.22 -5.58
C MET A 118 4.29 -8.34 -6.12
N SER A 119 3.29 -8.00 -6.91
CA SER A 119 2.39 -8.98 -7.51
C SER A 119 3.13 -9.89 -8.48
N GLN A 120 3.97 -9.31 -9.33
CA GLN A 120 4.77 -10.09 -10.27
C GLN A 120 5.74 -11.02 -9.56
N GLY A 121 6.36 -10.52 -8.48
CA GLY A 121 7.25 -11.35 -7.69
C GLY A 121 6.53 -12.56 -7.11
N ILE A 122 5.32 -12.37 -6.64
CA ILE A 122 4.51 -13.48 -6.12
C ILE A 122 4.16 -14.46 -7.23
N GLN A 123 3.77 -13.97 -8.39
CA GLN A 123 3.41 -14.81 -9.53
C GLN A 123 4.60 -15.62 -10.03
N GLN A 124 5.78 -15.03 -10.03
CA GLN A 124 6.99 -15.72 -10.48
C GLN A 124 7.40 -16.85 -9.54
N GLN A 125 6.96 -16.81 -8.32
CA GLN A 125 7.26 -17.84 -7.33
C GLN A 125 6.39 -19.09 -7.50
N LYS A 126 5.43 -19.04 -8.34
CA LYS A 126 4.63 -20.22 -8.63
C LYS A 126 5.35 -21.13 -9.63
#